data_afa671ed900a5f3d46ee8f483a8fa1e8
#
_entry.id   afa671ed900a5f3d46ee8f483a8fa1e8
#
_cell.length_a   1.000
_cell.length_b   1.000
_cell.length_c   1.000
_cell.angle_alpha   90.00
_cell.angle_beta   90.00
_cell.angle_gamma   90.00
#
_symmetry.space_group_name_H-M   'P 1'
#
loop_
_entity.id
_entity.type
_entity.pdbx_description
1 polymer ?
#
loop_
_entity_poly.entity_id
_entity_poly.type
_entity_poly.pdbx_seq_one_letter_code
_entity_poly.pdbx_strand_id
1 'polypeptide(L)'
;RSMKEFSVLVILLVLVVFISVLSPAFLTVTNLRTTAIGFSCNAIIAIAMTLALVSGGFDLSVGSVLGLSAVCVVVLTNNGWSVWLACIVGILVGIFCGTVNGLLIGYMNLNAFITTLGMQQMARGIVYVLTNGGSIGLQDASGVKAFRVIGSGSIGKFPVLFLVCLVLVIIGDILVRRSGVARNVFFVGSNEKTAMLSGINTRLVKTMVYVLTGALSGLAGVLTASRFGTATSSTGSGVEMTVISAAVIGGVSLTGGKGTVAGAVLGVVLMSVISNILVILNVSVHWQNFITGAILILAIIFDALSNRKKN
;
A
#
# COMPACT_ATOMS: atom_id res chain seq x y z
N ARG A 1 11.39 15.18 13.40
CA ARG A 1 10.57 14.02 12.99
C ARG A 1 9.09 14.18 13.36
N SER A 2 8.78 14.60 14.56
CA SER A 2 7.40 14.79 15.03
C SER A 2 6.60 15.91 14.35
N MET A 3 7.26 16.92 13.78
CA MET A 3 6.57 18.09 13.24
C MET A 3 5.76 17.80 11.96
N LYS A 4 6.27 16.95 11.02
CA LYS A 4 5.51 16.61 9.82
C LYS A 4 4.30 15.69 10.14
N GLU A 5 4.50 14.68 11.00
CA GLU A 5 3.41 13.82 11.48
C GLU A 5 2.34 14.65 12.21
N PHE A 6 2.76 15.59 13.05
CA PHE A 6 1.84 16.49 13.74
C PHE A 6 1.05 17.38 12.77
N SER A 7 1.71 17.91 11.74
CA SER A 7 1.01 18.71 10.71
C SER A 7 -0.06 17.91 9.97
N VAL A 8 0.25 16.66 9.59
CA VAL A 8 -0.73 15.78 8.93
C VAL A 8 -1.89 15.47 9.87
N LEU A 9 -1.62 15.21 11.15
CA LEU A 9 -2.65 14.97 12.15
C LEU A 9 -3.57 16.20 12.33
N VAL A 10 -3.00 17.40 12.38
CA VAL A 10 -3.77 18.65 12.48
C VAL A 10 -4.66 18.83 11.24
N ILE A 11 -4.13 18.63 10.04
CA ILE A 11 -4.90 18.71 8.79
C ILE A 11 -6.05 17.68 8.82
N LEU A 12 -5.76 16.45 9.22
CA LEU A 12 -6.77 15.40 9.35
C LEU A 12 -7.89 15.81 10.31
N LEU A 13 -7.54 16.31 11.50
CA LEU A 13 -8.51 16.77 12.50
C LEU A 13 -9.37 17.92 11.97
N VAL A 14 -8.76 18.90 11.32
CA VAL A 14 -9.48 20.02 10.71
C VAL A 14 -10.47 19.53 9.65
N LEU A 15 -10.05 18.62 8.78
CA LEU A 15 -10.94 18.03 7.77
C LEU A 15 -12.07 17.22 8.38
N VAL A 16 -11.79 16.42 9.42
CA VAL A 16 -12.81 15.63 10.13
C VAL A 16 -13.84 16.55 10.77
N VAL A 17 -13.42 17.61 11.46
CA VAL A 17 -14.31 18.59 12.06
C VAL A 17 -15.14 19.30 10.98
N PHE A 18 -14.50 19.78 9.92
CA PHE A 18 -15.15 20.50 8.83
C PHE A 18 -16.26 19.66 8.19
N ILE A 19 -15.96 18.42 7.80
CA ILE A 19 -16.96 17.58 7.15
C ILE A 19 -18.06 17.10 8.11
N SER A 20 -17.74 16.92 9.41
CA SER A 20 -18.74 16.55 10.42
C SER A 20 -19.80 17.61 10.62
N VAL A 21 -19.44 18.89 10.43
CA VAL A 21 -20.40 20.02 10.45
C VAL A 21 -21.23 20.05 9.17
N LEU A 22 -20.62 19.75 8.01
CA LEU A 22 -21.31 19.81 6.71
C LEU A 22 -22.22 18.60 6.46
N SER A 23 -21.86 17.42 6.96
CA SER A 23 -22.58 16.18 6.71
C SER A 23 -22.68 15.30 7.96
N PRO A 24 -23.89 15.17 8.54
CA PRO A 24 -24.12 14.25 9.67
C PRO A 24 -23.82 12.77 9.32
N ALA A 25 -23.87 12.42 8.03
CA ALA A 25 -23.58 11.07 7.56
C ALA A 25 -22.12 10.67 7.77
N PHE A 26 -21.19 11.63 7.89
CA PHE A 26 -19.76 11.36 8.04
C PHE A 26 -19.44 10.61 9.33
N LEU A 27 -19.98 11.02 10.48
CA LEU A 27 -19.71 10.41 11.78
C LEU A 27 -20.57 9.18 12.10
N THR A 28 -21.35 8.68 11.14
CA THR A 28 -22.12 7.45 11.35
C THR A 28 -21.18 6.26 11.50
N VAL A 29 -21.53 5.31 12.39
CA VAL A 29 -20.77 4.08 12.62
C VAL A 29 -20.54 3.32 11.31
N THR A 30 -21.54 3.28 10.44
CA THR A 30 -21.45 2.64 9.13
C THR A 30 -20.38 3.28 8.25
N ASN A 31 -20.37 4.61 8.15
CA ASN A 31 -19.37 5.33 7.34
C ASN A 31 -17.97 5.18 7.90
N LEU A 32 -17.79 5.30 9.22
CA LEU A 32 -16.48 5.11 9.88
C LEU A 32 -15.94 3.69 9.65
N ARG A 33 -16.80 2.67 9.73
CA ARG A 33 -16.44 1.28 9.43
C ARG A 33 -16.01 1.11 7.97
N THR A 34 -16.80 1.64 7.03
CA THR A 34 -16.50 1.56 5.59
C THR A 34 -15.17 2.25 5.27
N THR A 35 -14.92 3.41 5.86
CA THR A 35 -13.66 4.14 5.71
C THR A 35 -12.49 3.36 6.29
N ALA A 36 -12.64 2.79 7.50
CA ALA A 36 -11.61 1.97 8.14
C ALA A 36 -11.24 0.74 7.30
N ILE A 37 -12.24 0.03 6.79
CA ILE A 37 -12.02 -1.09 5.85
C ILE A 37 -11.36 -0.58 4.56
N GLY A 38 -11.78 0.59 4.06
CA GLY A 38 -11.31 1.18 2.80
C GLY A 38 -9.82 1.43 2.77
N PHE A 39 -9.24 1.95 3.84
CA PHE A 39 -7.81 2.25 3.88
C PHE A 39 -6.92 1.08 4.33
N SER A 40 -7.48 0.01 4.90
CA SER A 40 -6.69 -1.05 5.55
C SER A 40 -5.66 -1.69 4.62
N CYS A 41 -6.04 -2.07 3.40
CA CYS A 41 -5.11 -2.68 2.45
C CYS A 41 -4.02 -1.69 2.01
N ASN A 42 -4.37 -0.43 1.76
CA ASN A 42 -3.42 0.61 1.38
C ASN A 42 -2.43 0.91 2.52
N ALA A 43 -2.88 0.89 3.77
CA ALA A 43 -2.02 1.09 4.94
C ALA A 43 -1.02 -0.07 5.12
N ILE A 44 -1.42 -1.31 4.83
CA ILE A 44 -0.51 -2.46 4.83
C ILE A 44 0.60 -2.26 3.77
N ILE A 45 0.25 -1.86 2.55
CA ILE A 45 1.22 -1.60 1.49
C ILE A 45 2.11 -0.40 1.84
N ALA A 46 1.56 0.62 2.51
CA ALA A 46 2.31 1.81 2.90
C ALA A 46 3.49 1.51 3.84
N ILE A 47 3.43 0.42 4.63
CA ILE A 47 4.55 -0.04 5.46
C ILE A 47 5.77 -0.31 4.58
N ALA A 48 5.59 -1.12 3.54
CA ALA A 48 6.68 -1.50 2.65
C ALA A 48 7.06 -0.35 1.69
N MET A 49 6.08 0.41 1.18
CA MET A 49 6.34 1.58 0.35
C MET A 49 7.17 2.63 1.09
N THR A 50 6.98 2.79 2.41
CA THR A 50 7.85 3.64 3.23
C THR A 50 9.30 3.23 3.12
N LEU A 51 9.60 1.92 3.21
CA LEU A 51 10.96 1.42 3.07
C LEU A 51 11.50 1.55 1.65
N ALA A 52 10.66 1.33 0.63
CA ALA A 52 11.04 1.54 -0.76
C ALA A 52 11.45 3.00 -1.01
N LEU A 53 10.62 3.97 -0.61
CA LEU A 53 10.92 5.39 -0.74
C LEU A 53 12.15 5.80 0.08
N VAL A 54 12.24 5.33 1.33
CA VAL A 54 13.40 5.61 2.20
C VAL A 54 14.69 5.02 1.61
N SER A 55 14.65 3.90 0.90
CA SER A 55 15.82 3.34 0.19
C SER A 55 16.25 4.14 -1.05
N GLY A 56 15.47 5.16 -1.44
CA GLY A 56 15.69 5.97 -2.64
C GLY A 56 15.05 5.39 -3.92
N GLY A 57 14.13 4.42 -3.77
CA GLY A 57 13.38 3.83 -4.89
C GLY A 57 11.87 3.97 -4.73
N PHE A 58 11.13 3.51 -5.73
CA PHE A 58 9.67 3.33 -5.65
C PHE A 58 9.31 1.95 -6.16
N ASP A 59 8.11 1.50 -5.82
CA ASP A 59 7.54 0.29 -6.41
C ASP A 59 6.16 0.61 -7.00
N LEU A 60 6.11 0.78 -8.32
CA LEU A 60 4.87 1.03 -9.05
C LEU A 60 4.05 -0.25 -9.26
N SER A 61 4.65 -1.42 -9.06
CA SER A 61 3.98 -2.70 -9.31
C SER A 61 3.01 -3.11 -8.21
N VAL A 62 3.05 -2.48 -7.03
CA VAL A 62 2.30 -2.90 -5.83
C VAL A 62 0.80 -3.10 -6.07
N GLY A 63 0.16 -2.20 -6.84
CA GLY A 63 -1.26 -2.31 -7.16
C GLY A 63 -1.58 -3.45 -8.11
N SER A 64 -0.76 -3.68 -9.13
CA SER A 64 -0.93 -4.79 -10.07
C SER A 64 -0.59 -6.13 -9.44
N VAL A 65 0.42 -6.19 -8.56
CA VAL A 65 0.77 -7.38 -7.77
C VAL A 65 -0.35 -7.73 -6.79
N LEU A 66 -0.94 -6.74 -6.13
CA LEU A 66 -2.16 -6.91 -5.32
C LEU A 66 -3.28 -7.54 -6.16
N GLY A 67 -3.55 -6.98 -7.35
CA GLY A 67 -4.57 -7.48 -8.26
C GLY A 67 -4.30 -8.91 -8.70
N LEU A 68 -3.06 -9.23 -9.07
CA LEU A 68 -2.64 -10.57 -9.47
C LEU A 68 -2.81 -11.58 -8.33
N SER A 69 -2.40 -11.23 -7.12
CA SER A 69 -2.57 -12.06 -5.93
C SER A 69 -4.05 -12.33 -5.65
N ALA A 70 -4.90 -11.29 -5.70
CA ALA A 70 -6.35 -11.45 -5.51
C ALA A 70 -6.97 -12.38 -6.55
N VAL A 71 -6.62 -12.22 -7.83
CA VAL A 71 -7.09 -13.07 -8.93
C VAL A 71 -6.61 -14.52 -8.76
N CYS A 72 -5.33 -14.72 -8.37
CA CYS A 72 -4.81 -16.07 -8.09
C CYS A 72 -5.61 -16.79 -7.01
N VAL A 73 -5.95 -16.09 -5.90
CA VAL A 73 -6.78 -16.68 -4.83
C VAL A 73 -8.12 -17.14 -5.36
N VAL A 74 -8.82 -16.29 -6.12
CA VAL A 74 -10.15 -16.59 -6.66
C VAL A 74 -10.08 -17.73 -7.68
N VAL A 75 -9.15 -17.67 -8.63
CA VAL A 75 -9.00 -18.68 -9.69
C VAL A 75 -8.65 -20.06 -9.10
N LEU A 76 -7.67 -20.13 -8.19
CA LEU A 76 -7.26 -21.40 -7.58
C LEU A 76 -8.39 -22.02 -6.76
N THR A 77 -9.10 -21.20 -5.96
CA THR A 77 -10.23 -21.68 -5.17
C THR A 77 -11.35 -22.22 -6.07
N ASN A 78 -11.68 -21.50 -7.16
CA ASN A 78 -12.70 -21.94 -8.11
C ASN A 78 -12.29 -23.21 -8.87
N ASN A 79 -10.99 -23.50 -8.99
CA ASN A 79 -10.45 -24.74 -9.54
C ASN A 79 -10.31 -25.87 -8.49
N GLY A 80 -10.97 -25.75 -7.35
CA GLY A 80 -11.05 -26.81 -6.33
C GLY A 80 -9.92 -26.84 -5.31
N TRP A 81 -9.02 -25.85 -5.30
CA TRP A 81 -8.00 -25.75 -4.26
C TRP A 81 -8.61 -25.26 -2.93
N SER A 82 -8.03 -25.68 -1.82
CA SER A 82 -8.39 -25.07 -0.52
C SER A 82 -8.10 -23.56 -0.57
N VAL A 83 -9.07 -22.75 -0.11
CA VAL A 83 -8.90 -21.29 -0.07
C VAL A 83 -7.66 -20.85 0.72
N TRP A 84 -7.31 -21.58 1.76
CA TRP A 84 -6.12 -21.30 2.57
C TRP A 84 -4.82 -21.53 1.80
N LEU A 85 -4.77 -22.61 1.02
CA LEU A 85 -3.62 -22.89 0.14
C LEU A 85 -3.55 -21.84 -0.98
N ALA A 86 -4.69 -21.45 -1.56
CA ALA A 86 -4.77 -20.38 -2.55
C ALA A 86 -4.27 -19.03 -1.97
N CYS A 87 -4.57 -18.73 -0.70
CA CYS A 87 -4.04 -17.55 -0.02
C CYS A 87 -2.51 -17.57 0.10
N ILE A 88 -1.94 -18.72 0.47
CA ILE A 88 -0.47 -18.88 0.54
C ILE A 88 0.14 -18.64 -0.84
N VAL A 89 -0.42 -19.25 -1.90
CA VAL A 89 0.05 -19.04 -3.27
C VAL A 89 -0.08 -17.57 -3.69
N GLY A 90 -1.17 -16.89 -3.36
CA GLY A 90 -1.34 -15.47 -3.62
C GLY A 90 -0.24 -14.60 -2.99
N ILE A 91 0.13 -14.88 -1.74
CA ILE A 91 1.24 -14.17 -1.08
C ILE A 91 2.59 -14.53 -1.75
N LEU A 92 2.81 -15.80 -2.10
CA LEU A 92 4.03 -16.24 -2.78
C LEU A 92 4.19 -15.61 -4.16
N VAL A 93 3.11 -15.40 -4.90
CA VAL A 93 3.12 -14.65 -6.16
C VAL A 93 3.59 -13.22 -5.92
N GLY A 94 3.12 -12.57 -4.87
CA GLY A 94 3.60 -11.24 -4.48
C GLY A 94 5.10 -11.24 -4.15
N ILE A 95 5.55 -12.19 -3.32
CA ILE A 95 6.97 -12.37 -2.97
C ILE A 95 7.80 -12.61 -4.24
N PHE A 96 7.35 -13.43 -5.15
CA PHE A 96 8.04 -13.71 -6.41
C PHE A 96 8.22 -12.44 -7.25
N CYS A 97 7.16 -11.66 -7.48
CA CYS A 97 7.23 -10.38 -8.20
C CYS A 97 8.20 -9.41 -7.52
N GLY A 98 8.12 -9.29 -6.20
CA GLY A 98 9.03 -8.46 -5.41
C GLY A 98 10.47 -8.94 -5.47
N THR A 99 10.71 -10.27 -5.49
CA THR A 99 12.05 -10.84 -5.63
C THR A 99 12.65 -10.52 -6.99
N VAL A 100 11.87 -10.65 -8.06
CA VAL A 100 12.31 -10.28 -9.42
C VAL A 100 12.69 -8.81 -9.46
N ASN A 101 11.82 -7.90 -8.98
CA ASN A 101 12.13 -6.47 -8.90
C ASN A 101 13.41 -6.23 -8.08
N GLY A 102 13.51 -6.86 -6.92
CA GLY A 102 14.64 -6.69 -6.02
C GLY A 102 15.98 -7.16 -6.61
N LEU A 103 15.99 -8.27 -7.34
CA LEU A 103 17.20 -8.77 -8.00
C LEU A 103 17.62 -7.85 -9.14
N LEU A 104 16.68 -7.41 -9.96
CA LEU A 104 16.95 -6.50 -11.08
C LEU A 104 17.47 -5.13 -10.59
N ILE A 105 16.88 -4.59 -9.53
CA ILE A 105 17.27 -3.28 -9.00
C ILE A 105 18.52 -3.38 -8.12
N GLY A 106 18.60 -4.41 -7.24
CA GLY A 106 19.68 -4.53 -6.28
C GLY A 106 20.98 -5.05 -6.88
N TYR A 107 20.92 -6.09 -7.73
CA TYR A 107 22.11 -6.73 -8.27
C TYR A 107 22.46 -6.25 -9.70
N MET A 108 21.47 -5.99 -10.54
CA MET A 108 21.74 -5.50 -11.90
C MET A 108 21.75 -3.96 -11.97
N ASN A 109 21.49 -3.26 -10.87
CA ASN A 109 21.43 -1.79 -10.78
C ASN A 109 20.49 -1.13 -11.81
N LEU A 110 19.40 -1.83 -12.16
CA LEU A 110 18.41 -1.25 -13.06
C LEU A 110 17.62 -0.15 -12.35
N ASN A 111 17.14 0.81 -13.12
CA ASN A 111 16.32 1.90 -12.60
C ASN A 111 15.02 1.36 -11.99
N ALA A 112 14.76 1.69 -10.73
CA ALA A 112 13.60 1.19 -9.98
C ALA A 112 12.27 1.57 -10.65
N PHE A 113 12.15 2.80 -11.16
CA PHE A 113 10.94 3.26 -11.84
C PHE A 113 10.61 2.40 -13.06
N ILE A 114 11.58 2.19 -13.96
CA ILE A 114 11.38 1.42 -15.19
C ILE A 114 11.13 -0.05 -14.89
N THR A 115 11.88 -0.63 -13.94
CA THR A 115 11.75 -2.04 -13.56
C THR A 115 10.38 -2.33 -12.98
N THR A 116 9.93 -1.54 -12.01
CA THR A 116 8.63 -1.75 -11.35
C THR A 116 7.46 -1.38 -12.27
N LEU A 117 7.62 -0.42 -13.19
CA LEU A 117 6.65 -0.15 -14.24
C LEU A 117 6.51 -1.35 -15.20
N GLY A 118 7.62 -1.99 -15.59
CA GLY A 118 7.59 -3.23 -16.37
C GLY A 118 6.86 -4.35 -15.63
N MET A 119 7.17 -4.56 -14.35
CA MET A 119 6.48 -5.55 -13.51
C MET A 119 4.99 -5.22 -13.35
N GLN A 120 4.63 -3.95 -13.21
CA GLN A 120 3.24 -3.50 -13.17
C GLN A 120 2.48 -3.96 -14.41
N GLN A 121 3.03 -3.74 -15.59
CA GLN A 121 2.39 -4.12 -16.85
C GLN A 121 2.32 -5.63 -17.03
N MET A 122 3.37 -6.37 -16.66
CA MET A 122 3.36 -7.84 -16.70
C MET A 122 2.30 -8.43 -15.78
N ALA A 123 2.27 -8.01 -14.51
CA ALA A 123 1.29 -8.48 -13.53
C ALA A 123 -0.14 -8.11 -13.98
N ARG A 124 -0.36 -6.89 -14.47
CA ARG A 124 -1.66 -6.44 -14.98
C ARG A 124 -2.09 -7.23 -16.21
N GLY A 125 -1.17 -7.52 -17.13
CA GLY A 125 -1.43 -8.36 -18.30
C GLY A 125 -1.93 -9.74 -17.90
N ILE A 126 -1.28 -10.40 -16.92
CA ILE A 126 -1.72 -11.70 -16.40
C ILE A 126 -3.11 -11.60 -15.76
N VAL A 127 -3.39 -10.52 -15.00
CA VAL A 127 -4.73 -10.26 -14.44
C VAL A 127 -5.78 -10.22 -15.56
N TYR A 128 -5.53 -9.48 -16.64
CA TYR A 128 -6.47 -9.43 -17.78
C TYR A 128 -6.69 -10.79 -18.43
N VAL A 129 -5.64 -11.59 -18.62
CA VAL A 129 -5.74 -12.94 -19.19
C VAL A 129 -6.58 -13.85 -18.29
N LEU A 130 -6.29 -13.88 -16.99
CA LEU A 130 -6.99 -14.74 -16.03
C LEU A 130 -8.45 -14.34 -15.81
N THR A 131 -8.79 -13.06 -15.95
CA THR A 131 -10.16 -12.54 -15.77
C THR A 131 -10.94 -12.40 -17.07
N ASN A 132 -10.30 -12.66 -18.22
CA ASN A 132 -10.85 -12.32 -19.55
C ASN A 132 -11.32 -10.86 -19.63
N GLY A 133 -10.58 -9.94 -18.97
CA GLY A 133 -10.92 -8.52 -18.91
C GLY A 133 -12.13 -8.17 -18.02
N GLY A 134 -12.74 -9.14 -17.37
CA GLY A 134 -13.95 -8.97 -16.57
C GLY A 134 -13.76 -9.11 -15.07
N SER A 135 -14.73 -9.73 -14.42
CA SER A 135 -14.78 -10.02 -12.98
C SER A 135 -15.01 -11.49 -12.73
N ILE A 136 -14.30 -12.06 -11.77
CA ILE A 136 -14.46 -13.45 -11.33
C ILE A 136 -14.92 -13.43 -9.87
N GLY A 137 -16.09 -14.06 -9.60
CA GLY A 137 -16.60 -14.27 -8.25
C GLY A 137 -15.97 -15.49 -7.59
N LEU A 138 -15.77 -15.43 -6.29
CA LEU A 138 -15.36 -16.55 -5.47
C LEU A 138 -16.54 -17.50 -5.28
N GLN A 139 -16.40 -18.73 -5.72
CA GLN A 139 -17.44 -19.77 -5.58
C GLN A 139 -17.48 -20.31 -4.15
N ASP A 140 -18.64 -20.82 -3.74
CA ASP A 140 -18.78 -21.48 -2.46
C ASP A 140 -17.97 -22.78 -2.43
N ALA A 141 -16.96 -22.80 -1.57
CA ALA A 141 -16.10 -23.95 -1.32
C ALA A 141 -15.79 -24.04 0.18
N SER A 142 -15.23 -25.17 0.60
CA SER A 142 -14.85 -25.36 2.00
C SER A 142 -13.88 -24.25 2.48
N GLY A 143 -14.21 -23.63 3.60
CA GLY A 143 -13.41 -22.56 4.20
C GLY A 143 -13.67 -21.16 3.65
N VAL A 144 -14.37 -20.98 2.52
CA VAL A 144 -14.62 -19.66 1.91
C VAL A 144 -15.42 -18.75 2.84
N LYS A 145 -16.40 -19.28 3.57
CA LYS A 145 -17.15 -18.49 4.56
C LYS A 145 -16.23 -17.93 5.65
N ALA A 146 -15.34 -18.76 6.21
CA ALA A 146 -14.38 -18.34 7.22
C ALA A 146 -13.35 -17.34 6.65
N PHE A 147 -12.89 -17.55 5.42
CA PHE A 147 -12.01 -16.62 4.71
C PHE A 147 -12.67 -15.26 4.54
N ARG A 148 -13.92 -15.20 4.11
CA ARG A 148 -14.65 -13.93 3.95
C ARG A 148 -14.86 -13.16 5.26
N VAL A 149 -14.90 -13.83 6.41
CA VAL A 149 -14.96 -13.16 7.71
C VAL A 149 -13.73 -12.28 7.96
N ILE A 150 -12.56 -12.65 7.43
CA ILE A 150 -11.34 -11.84 7.60
C ILE A 150 -11.50 -10.48 6.90
N GLY A 151 -12.05 -10.44 5.70
CA GLY A 151 -12.18 -9.21 4.91
C GLY A 151 -13.44 -8.39 5.17
N SER A 152 -14.57 -9.06 5.46
CA SER A 152 -15.89 -8.42 5.61
C SER A 152 -16.53 -8.57 6.99
N GLY A 153 -15.99 -9.45 7.86
CA GLY A 153 -16.50 -9.67 9.20
C GLY A 153 -16.15 -8.55 10.19
N SER A 154 -16.72 -8.66 11.38
CA SER A 154 -16.46 -7.72 12.48
C SER A 154 -16.47 -8.40 13.83
N ILE A 155 -15.63 -7.90 14.74
CA ILE A 155 -15.60 -8.26 16.16
C ILE A 155 -16.20 -7.08 16.91
N GLY A 156 -17.43 -7.24 17.37
CA GLY A 156 -18.21 -6.13 17.95
C GLY A 156 -18.41 -5.01 16.91
N LYS A 157 -17.92 -3.82 17.22
CA LYS A 157 -18.02 -2.65 16.33
C LYS A 157 -16.87 -2.53 15.35
N PHE A 158 -15.78 -3.29 15.51
CA PHE A 158 -14.55 -3.14 14.73
C PHE A 158 -14.48 -4.16 13.59
N PRO A 159 -14.21 -3.73 12.34
CA PRO A 159 -13.97 -4.63 11.22
C PRO A 159 -12.71 -5.48 11.45
N VAL A 160 -12.78 -6.79 11.15
CA VAL A 160 -11.62 -7.68 11.29
C VAL A 160 -10.44 -7.22 10.44
N LEU A 161 -10.70 -6.81 9.20
CA LEU A 161 -9.66 -6.30 8.30
C LEU A 161 -8.92 -5.09 8.87
N PHE A 162 -9.63 -4.17 9.52
CA PHE A 162 -9.02 -3.03 10.20
C PHE A 162 -8.14 -3.47 11.39
N LEU A 163 -8.59 -4.45 12.18
CA LEU A 163 -7.78 -4.98 13.29
C LEU A 163 -6.51 -5.65 12.79
N VAL A 164 -6.59 -6.44 11.71
CA VAL A 164 -5.42 -7.05 11.05
C VAL A 164 -4.46 -5.95 10.57
N CYS A 165 -4.98 -4.92 9.91
CA CYS A 165 -4.19 -3.78 9.48
C CYS A 165 -3.48 -3.09 10.65
N LEU A 166 -4.21 -2.80 11.72
CA LEU A 166 -3.67 -2.14 12.91
C LEU A 166 -2.51 -2.92 13.53
N VAL A 167 -2.67 -4.24 13.68
CA VAL A 167 -1.61 -5.12 14.20
C VAL A 167 -0.39 -5.08 13.29
N LEU A 168 -0.57 -5.19 11.97
CA LEU A 168 0.53 -5.16 11.01
C LEU A 168 1.25 -3.81 10.99
N VAL A 169 0.52 -2.71 11.09
CA VAL A 169 1.09 -1.35 11.16
C VAL A 169 1.91 -1.16 12.44
N ILE A 170 1.41 -1.60 13.60
CA ILE A 170 2.14 -1.52 14.85
C ILE A 170 3.42 -2.36 14.80
N ILE A 171 3.33 -3.60 14.32
CA ILE A 171 4.48 -4.48 14.16
C ILE A 171 5.47 -3.86 13.17
N GLY A 172 5.01 -3.39 12.02
CA GLY A 172 5.82 -2.76 10.99
C GLY A 172 6.55 -1.51 11.50
N ASP A 173 5.86 -0.63 12.23
CA ASP A 173 6.48 0.59 12.80
C ASP A 173 7.54 0.23 13.86
N ILE A 174 7.26 -0.75 14.74
CA ILE A 174 8.22 -1.22 15.73
C ILE A 174 9.46 -1.83 15.06
N LEU A 175 9.26 -2.68 14.04
CA LEU A 175 10.35 -3.31 13.31
C LEU A 175 11.20 -2.28 12.58
N VAL A 176 10.58 -1.30 11.92
CA VAL A 176 11.32 -0.24 11.21
C VAL A 176 12.10 0.64 12.19
N ARG A 177 11.57 0.93 13.37
CA ARG A 177 12.26 1.76 14.38
C ARG A 177 13.36 1.02 15.11
N ARG A 178 13.22 -0.29 15.36
CA ARG A 178 14.11 -1.04 16.26
C ARG A 178 15.09 -1.95 15.53
N SER A 179 14.79 -2.40 14.30
CA SER A 179 15.65 -3.39 13.64
C SER A 179 16.89 -2.75 13.01
N GLY A 180 18.02 -3.46 13.13
CA GLY A 180 19.27 -3.07 12.46
C GLY A 180 19.15 -3.12 10.93
N VAL A 181 18.37 -4.07 10.43
CA VAL A 181 18.11 -4.21 8.97
C VAL A 181 17.40 -2.97 8.43
N ALA A 182 16.38 -2.49 9.12
CA ALA A 182 15.68 -1.26 8.71
C ALA A 182 16.60 -0.04 8.76
N ARG A 183 17.50 0.07 9.75
CA ARG A 183 18.51 1.15 9.79
C ARG A 183 19.39 1.16 8.54
N ASN A 184 19.77 -0.01 8.05
CA ASN A 184 20.57 -0.12 6.82
C ASN A 184 19.82 0.47 5.61
N VAL A 185 18.48 0.32 5.55
CA VAL A 185 17.65 0.95 4.50
C VAL A 185 17.79 2.48 4.53
N PHE A 186 17.75 3.10 5.72
CA PHE A 186 17.94 4.54 5.87
C PHE A 186 19.34 4.99 5.47
N PHE A 187 20.38 4.22 5.80
CA PHE A 187 21.75 4.52 5.40
C PHE A 187 21.92 4.44 3.88
N VAL A 188 21.43 3.37 3.25
CA VAL A 188 21.47 3.19 1.79
C VAL A 188 20.75 4.34 1.07
N GLY A 189 19.56 4.71 1.54
CA GLY A 189 18.80 5.80 0.92
C GLY A 189 19.37 7.20 1.19
N SER A 190 20.12 7.38 2.26
CA SER A 190 20.79 8.67 2.53
C SER A 190 22.01 8.87 1.64
N ASN A 191 22.87 7.88 1.53
CA ASN A 191 24.03 7.86 0.63
C ASN A 191 24.50 6.41 0.43
N GLU A 192 24.20 5.85 -0.74
CA GLU A 192 24.51 4.47 -1.07
C GLU A 192 26.04 4.20 -1.07
N LYS A 193 26.83 5.13 -1.61
CA LYS A 193 28.30 4.98 -1.65
C LYS A 193 28.89 4.93 -0.25
N THR A 194 28.47 5.82 0.63
CA THR A 194 28.92 5.84 2.03
C THR A 194 28.47 4.59 2.78
N ALA A 195 27.24 4.12 2.56
CA ALA A 195 26.74 2.88 3.16
C ALA A 195 27.59 1.67 2.73
N MET A 196 27.95 1.59 1.45
CA MET A 196 28.81 0.52 0.92
C MET A 196 30.22 0.57 1.52
N LEU A 197 30.82 1.75 1.65
CA LEU A 197 32.12 1.93 2.30
C LEU A 197 32.09 1.57 3.79
N SER A 198 30.92 1.66 4.42
CA SER A 198 30.70 1.24 5.82
C SER A 198 30.42 -0.25 5.97
N GLY A 199 30.58 -1.05 4.90
CA GLY A 199 30.41 -2.51 4.93
C GLY A 199 28.95 -2.98 4.79
N ILE A 200 28.00 -2.09 4.48
CA ILE A 200 26.60 -2.48 4.27
C ILE A 200 26.45 -3.08 2.87
N ASN A 201 25.87 -4.28 2.79
CA ASN A 201 25.52 -4.89 1.51
C ASN A 201 24.28 -4.21 0.92
N THR A 202 24.52 -3.13 0.14
CA THR A 202 23.44 -2.28 -0.43
C THR A 202 22.56 -3.07 -1.40
N ARG A 203 23.11 -4.05 -2.13
CA ARG A 203 22.39 -4.93 -3.06
C ARG A 203 21.34 -5.76 -2.32
N LEU A 204 21.74 -6.42 -1.26
CA LEU A 204 20.84 -7.24 -0.44
C LEU A 204 19.76 -6.38 0.23
N VAL A 205 20.13 -5.20 0.75
CA VAL A 205 19.18 -4.28 1.38
C VAL A 205 18.10 -3.85 0.39
N LYS A 206 18.46 -3.42 -0.82
CA LYS A 206 17.50 -3.08 -1.88
C LYS A 206 16.61 -4.27 -2.23
N THR A 207 17.21 -5.46 -2.45
CA THR A 207 16.44 -6.67 -2.78
C THR A 207 15.39 -6.97 -1.70
N MET A 208 15.79 -6.96 -0.42
CA MET A 208 14.86 -7.22 0.69
C MET A 208 13.71 -6.22 0.77
N VAL A 209 13.96 -4.96 0.45
CA VAL A 209 12.91 -3.93 0.39
C VAL A 209 11.85 -4.30 -0.64
N TYR A 210 12.25 -4.66 -1.87
CA TYR A 210 11.27 -5.05 -2.92
C TYR A 210 10.59 -6.39 -2.65
N VAL A 211 11.28 -7.35 -2.04
CA VAL A 211 10.65 -8.60 -1.57
C VAL A 211 9.55 -8.29 -0.56
N LEU A 212 9.79 -7.37 0.37
CA LEU A 212 8.80 -6.94 1.35
C LEU A 212 7.62 -6.18 0.71
N THR A 213 7.88 -5.31 -0.29
CA THR A 213 6.79 -4.64 -1.01
C THR A 213 5.91 -5.65 -1.74
N GLY A 214 6.51 -6.64 -2.38
CA GLY A 214 5.79 -7.73 -3.03
C GLY A 214 4.98 -8.57 -2.05
N ALA A 215 5.58 -8.95 -0.90
CA ALA A 215 4.93 -9.75 0.14
C ALA A 215 3.69 -9.04 0.72
N LEU A 216 3.82 -7.76 1.09
CA LEU A 216 2.70 -6.99 1.65
C LEU A 216 1.65 -6.62 0.59
N SER A 217 2.05 -6.44 -0.67
CA SER A 217 1.10 -6.29 -1.79
C SER A 217 0.34 -7.58 -2.06
N GLY A 218 1.02 -8.73 -2.02
CA GLY A 218 0.39 -10.05 -2.11
C GLY A 218 -0.61 -10.30 -0.97
N LEU A 219 -0.23 -10.00 0.26
CA LEU A 219 -1.11 -10.08 1.42
C LEU A 219 -2.33 -9.15 1.29
N ALA A 220 -2.12 -7.90 0.85
CA ALA A 220 -3.22 -6.97 0.61
C ALA A 220 -4.16 -7.48 -0.50
N GLY A 221 -3.64 -8.18 -1.52
CA GLY A 221 -4.43 -8.83 -2.55
C GLY A 221 -5.31 -9.95 -2.00
N VAL A 222 -4.76 -10.83 -1.16
CA VAL A 222 -5.51 -11.88 -0.45
C VAL A 222 -6.63 -11.28 0.38
N LEU A 223 -6.34 -10.24 1.16
CA LEU A 223 -7.32 -9.53 1.99
C LEU A 223 -8.39 -8.82 1.16
N THR A 224 -8.02 -8.31 -0.02
CA THR A 224 -8.96 -7.70 -0.98
C THR A 224 -9.92 -8.74 -1.55
N ALA A 225 -9.43 -9.93 -1.94
CA ALA A 225 -10.28 -11.05 -2.38
C ALA A 225 -11.22 -11.51 -1.26
N SER A 226 -10.73 -11.57 -0.02
CA SER A 226 -11.55 -11.88 1.16
C SER A 226 -12.67 -10.85 1.37
N ARG A 227 -12.35 -9.57 1.24
CA ARG A 227 -13.29 -8.45 1.43
C ARG A 227 -14.42 -8.46 0.41
N PHE A 228 -14.07 -8.50 -0.86
CA PHE A 228 -15.06 -8.36 -1.93
C PHE A 228 -15.69 -9.68 -2.34
N GLY A 229 -15.03 -10.84 -2.10
CA GLY A 229 -15.44 -12.14 -2.63
C GLY A 229 -15.38 -12.20 -4.15
N THR A 230 -14.67 -11.27 -4.77
CA THR A 230 -14.46 -11.16 -6.22
C THR A 230 -13.11 -10.59 -6.51
N ALA A 231 -12.57 -10.87 -7.69
CA ALA A 231 -11.44 -10.17 -8.25
C ALA A 231 -11.78 -9.70 -9.67
N THR A 232 -11.38 -8.47 -10.01
CA THR A 232 -11.67 -7.85 -11.30
C THR A 232 -10.40 -7.51 -12.04
N SER A 233 -10.49 -7.27 -13.33
CA SER A 233 -9.37 -6.81 -14.16
C SER A 233 -8.77 -5.48 -13.67
N SER A 234 -9.56 -4.66 -12.98
CA SER A 234 -9.15 -3.37 -12.40
C SER A 234 -8.75 -3.45 -10.93
N THR A 235 -8.79 -4.63 -10.28
CA THR A 235 -8.41 -4.76 -8.87
C THR A 235 -7.00 -4.23 -8.64
N GLY A 236 -6.85 -3.36 -7.66
CA GLY A 236 -5.57 -2.72 -7.30
C GLY A 236 -5.11 -1.59 -8.24
N SER A 237 -5.90 -1.19 -9.25
CA SER A 237 -5.52 -0.09 -10.13
C SER A 237 -5.47 1.24 -9.37
N GLY A 238 -4.37 2.01 -9.51
CA GLY A 238 -4.18 3.31 -8.87
C GLY A 238 -3.73 3.24 -7.40
N VAL A 239 -3.64 2.05 -6.80
CA VAL A 239 -3.17 1.87 -5.42
C VAL A 239 -1.75 2.40 -5.26
N GLU A 240 -0.88 2.16 -6.23
CA GLU A 240 0.51 2.65 -6.24
C GLU A 240 0.58 4.17 -6.07
N MET A 241 -0.21 4.92 -6.86
CA MET A 241 -0.24 6.38 -6.79
C MET A 241 -0.81 6.87 -5.45
N THR A 242 -1.86 6.24 -4.96
CA THR A 242 -2.48 6.57 -3.68
C THR A 242 -1.50 6.37 -2.52
N VAL A 243 -0.78 5.23 -2.50
CA VAL A 243 0.14 4.90 -1.40
C VAL A 243 1.40 5.76 -1.44
N ILE A 244 1.96 6.03 -2.63
CA ILE A 244 3.09 6.95 -2.79
C ILE A 244 2.70 8.35 -2.32
N SER A 245 1.55 8.88 -2.80
CA SER A 245 1.05 10.20 -2.39
C SER A 245 0.90 10.29 -0.87
N ALA A 246 0.26 9.27 -0.28
CA ALA A 246 0.06 9.19 1.15
C ALA A 246 1.38 9.18 1.94
N ALA A 247 2.37 8.38 1.49
CA ALA A 247 3.66 8.29 2.14
C ALA A 247 4.40 9.65 2.08
N VAL A 248 4.37 10.35 0.93
CA VAL A 248 5.00 11.67 0.76
C VAL A 248 4.33 12.72 1.64
N ILE A 249 3.00 12.79 1.65
CA ILE A 249 2.22 13.66 2.54
C ILE A 249 2.56 13.35 3.99
N GLY A 250 2.67 12.07 4.34
CA GLY A 250 3.07 11.59 5.66
C GLY A 250 4.52 11.91 6.05
N GLY A 251 5.28 12.55 5.15
CA GLY A 251 6.64 13.06 5.39
C GLY A 251 7.76 12.10 5.01
N VAL A 252 7.46 11.04 4.25
CA VAL A 252 8.50 10.20 3.65
C VAL A 252 9.14 10.97 2.49
N SER A 253 10.46 11.00 2.43
CA SER A 253 11.19 11.74 1.41
C SER A 253 11.34 10.91 0.13
N LEU A 254 11.07 11.52 -1.01
CA LEU A 254 11.31 10.91 -2.33
C LEU A 254 12.81 10.80 -2.67
N THR A 255 13.66 11.62 -2.03
CA THR A 255 15.11 11.55 -2.19
C THR A 255 15.78 10.50 -1.32
N GLY A 256 15.00 9.74 -0.53
CA GLY A 256 15.48 8.70 0.37
C GLY A 256 15.95 9.19 1.74
N GLY A 257 16.35 8.25 2.58
CA GLY A 257 16.98 8.46 3.88
C GLY A 257 16.10 9.00 4.99
N LYS A 258 14.83 9.37 4.74
CA LYS A 258 13.94 10.00 5.73
C LYS A 258 12.50 9.52 5.55
N GLY A 259 11.85 9.18 6.65
CA GLY A 259 10.44 8.77 6.66
C GLY A 259 10.10 7.95 7.90
N THR A 260 8.79 7.76 8.15
CA THR A 260 8.27 6.89 9.20
C THR A 260 7.05 6.13 8.70
N VAL A 261 6.86 4.91 9.18
CA VAL A 261 5.66 4.11 8.88
C VAL A 261 4.40 4.80 9.41
N ALA A 262 4.49 5.33 10.64
CA ALA A 262 3.36 6.05 11.25
C ALA A 262 2.94 7.27 10.40
N GLY A 263 3.91 8.05 9.88
CA GLY A 263 3.62 9.17 8.98
C GLY A 263 2.93 8.72 7.69
N ALA A 264 3.48 7.70 7.02
CA ALA A 264 2.89 7.16 5.79
C ALA A 264 1.45 6.65 6.02
N VAL A 265 1.20 5.94 7.11
CA VAL A 265 -0.14 5.45 7.46
C VAL A 265 -1.09 6.59 7.77
N LEU A 266 -0.65 7.63 8.50
CA LEU A 266 -1.45 8.86 8.68
C LEU A 266 -1.80 9.51 7.34
N GLY A 267 -0.86 9.53 6.39
CA GLY A 267 -1.12 9.97 5.03
C GLY A 267 -2.18 9.13 4.31
N VAL A 268 -2.14 7.79 4.47
CA VAL A 268 -3.18 6.90 3.91
C VAL A 268 -4.54 7.17 4.52
N VAL A 269 -4.62 7.37 5.84
CA VAL A 269 -5.87 7.75 6.51
C VAL A 269 -6.39 9.08 5.98
N LEU A 270 -5.51 10.07 5.83
CA LEU A 270 -5.88 11.38 5.28
C LEU A 270 -6.44 11.26 3.86
N MET A 271 -5.75 10.54 2.96
CA MET A 271 -6.23 10.31 1.59
C MET A 271 -7.56 9.58 1.56
N SER A 272 -7.77 8.62 2.46
CA SER A 272 -9.04 7.89 2.56
C SER A 272 -10.18 8.76 3.09
N VAL A 273 -9.91 9.63 4.04
CA VAL A 273 -10.89 10.63 4.51
C VAL A 273 -11.25 11.58 3.38
N ILE A 274 -10.28 12.08 2.62
CA ILE A 274 -10.54 12.94 1.44
C ILE A 274 -11.42 12.18 0.43
N SER A 275 -11.07 10.94 0.08
CA SER A 275 -11.88 10.12 -0.83
C SER A 275 -13.31 9.90 -0.30
N ASN A 276 -13.45 9.63 0.99
CA ASN A 276 -14.75 9.46 1.63
C ASN A 276 -15.60 10.74 1.58
N ILE A 277 -14.97 11.90 1.83
CA ILE A 277 -15.61 13.22 1.69
C ILE A 277 -16.15 13.41 0.28
N LEU A 278 -15.33 13.10 -0.74
CA LEU A 278 -15.73 13.24 -2.14
C LEU A 278 -16.91 12.32 -2.50
N VAL A 279 -16.95 11.11 -1.94
CA VAL A 279 -18.08 10.19 -2.09
C VAL A 279 -19.35 10.75 -1.44
N ILE A 280 -19.26 11.26 -0.21
CA ILE A 280 -20.39 11.86 0.51
C ILE A 280 -20.95 13.08 -0.25
N LEU A 281 -20.09 13.86 -0.89
CA LEU A 281 -20.44 15.01 -1.71
C LEU A 281 -20.90 14.63 -3.14
N ASN A 282 -21.07 13.32 -3.43
CA ASN A 282 -21.45 12.77 -4.75
C ASN A 282 -20.51 13.20 -5.89
N VAL A 283 -19.23 13.43 -5.60
CA VAL A 283 -18.22 13.72 -6.62
C VAL A 283 -17.91 12.45 -7.41
N SER A 284 -17.96 12.53 -8.74
CA SER A 284 -17.70 11.35 -9.60
C SER A 284 -16.29 10.78 -9.39
N VAL A 285 -16.14 9.47 -9.61
CA VAL A 285 -14.85 8.74 -9.49
C VAL A 285 -13.77 9.37 -10.39
N HIS A 286 -14.14 9.90 -11.54
CA HIS A 286 -13.20 10.56 -12.46
C HIS A 286 -12.56 11.81 -11.83
N TRP A 287 -13.35 12.62 -11.13
CA TRP A 287 -12.84 13.77 -10.38
C TRP A 287 -12.02 13.35 -9.16
N GLN A 288 -12.34 12.23 -8.52
CA GLN A 288 -11.53 11.69 -7.42
C GLN A 288 -10.12 11.34 -7.90
N ASN A 289 -9.98 10.73 -9.08
CA ASN A 289 -8.68 10.44 -9.69
C ASN A 289 -7.89 11.73 -10.01
N PHE A 290 -8.55 12.75 -10.56
CA PHE A 290 -7.94 14.06 -10.81
C PHE A 290 -7.43 14.70 -9.52
N ILE A 291 -8.25 14.71 -8.48
CA ILE A 291 -7.89 15.29 -7.17
C ILE A 291 -6.72 14.52 -6.54
N THR A 292 -6.72 13.18 -6.61
CA THR A 292 -5.61 12.36 -6.12
C THR A 292 -4.30 12.71 -6.83
N GLY A 293 -4.34 12.85 -8.16
CA GLY A 293 -3.18 13.27 -8.96
C GLY A 293 -2.71 14.68 -8.62
N ALA A 294 -3.62 15.63 -8.45
CA ALA A 294 -3.29 17.00 -8.05
C ALA A 294 -2.64 17.04 -6.65
N ILE A 295 -3.17 16.28 -5.70
CA ILE A 295 -2.59 16.15 -4.35
C ILE A 295 -1.16 15.59 -4.42
N LEU A 296 -0.92 14.58 -5.25
CA LEU A 296 0.43 14.02 -5.45
C LEU A 296 1.41 15.09 -5.95
N ILE A 297 1.02 15.83 -6.99
CA ILE A 297 1.87 16.90 -7.54
C ILE A 297 2.18 17.96 -6.48
N LEU A 298 1.17 18.42 -5.74
CA LEU A 298 1.34 19.41 -4.68
C LEU A 298 2.26 18.87 -3.57
N ALA A 299 2.12 17.60 -3.18
CA ALA A 299 2.96 16.97 -2.17
C ALA A 299 4.44 16.92 -2.61
N ILE A 300 4.69 16.59 -3.89
CA ILE A 300 6.05 16.57 -4.47
C ILE A 300 6.66 17.97 -4.51
N ILE A 301 5.90 18.97 -4.94
CA ILE A 301 6.33 20.37 -4.96
C ILE A 301 6.72 20.81 -3.54
N PHE A 302 5.86 20.50 -2.56
CA PHE A 302 6.11 20.88 -1.17
C PHE A 302 7.36 20.19 -0.59
N ASP A 303 7.56 18.89 -0.88
CA ASP A 303 8.77 18.17 -0.45
C ASP A 303 10.03 18.77 -1.09
N ALA A 304 9.99 19.08 -2.39
CA ALA A 304 11.10 19.69 -3.12
C ALA A 304 11.47 21.06 -2.55
N LEU A 305 10.49 21.94 -2.26
CA LEU A 305 10.70 23.25 -1.67
C LEU A 305 11.23 23.17 -0.23
N SER A 306 10.72 22.22 0.56
CA SER A 306 11.16 21.99 1.95
C SER A 306 12.62 21.51 2.03
N ASN A 307 13.07 20.72 1.05
CA ASN A 307 14.45 20.24 0.99
C ASN A 307 15.42 21.30 0.48
N ARG A 308 15.00 22.25 -0.39
CA ARG A 308 15.84 23.38 -0.85
C ARG A 308 16.21 24.37 0.27
N LYS A 309 15.36 24.54 1.29
CA LYS A 309 15.64 25.44 2.43
C LYS A 309 16.65 24.87 3.44
N LYS A 310 17.10 23.64 3.27
CA LYS A 310 18.03 22.96 4.20
C LYS A 310 19.45 22.80 3.65
N ASN A 311 19.64 23.12 2.37
CA ASN A 311 20.94 23.28 1.71
C ASN A 311 21.27 24.78 1.55
#